data_8a280e155aca6ff1f059fbf477253d0b
#
_entry.id   8a280e155aca6ff1f059fbf477253d0b
#
_cell.length_a   1.000
_cell.length_b   1.000
_cell.length_c   1.000
_cell.angle_alpha   90.00
_cell.angle_beta   90.00
_cell.angle_gamma   90.00
#
_symmetry.space_group_name_H-M   'P 1'
#
loop_
_entity.id
_entity.type
_entity.pdbx_description
1 polymer ?
#
loop_
_entity_poly.entity_id
_entity_poly.type
_entity_poly.pdbx_seq_one_letter_code
_entity_poly.pdbx_strand_id
1 'polypeptide(L)'
;LSKIISDKYLLNMHIDENYLTIKENSDFLWIGRGYPYRWLIFDIVDNVNDLDIWSIYINSISENVPGLNISPHYRIESVDDSFFILRGVYDYDQSDTGGPFFVYVFDNYIDNSLILVSGFVSNPGKDKYLLLKELELLIKNIKGKHNEI
;
A
#
# COMPACT_ATOMS: atom_id res chain seq x y z
N LEU A 1 2.97 -7.42 14.23
CA LEU A 1 3.03 -6.68 12.95
C LEU A 1 3.25 -5.19 13.14
N SER A 2 2.63 -4.58 14.12
CA SER A 2 2.82 -3.14 14.38
C SER A 2 4.28 -2.79 14.66
N LYS A 3 4.98 -3.64 15.40
CA LYS A 3 6.39 -3.43 15.69
C LYS A 3 7.28 -3.58 14.45
N ILE A 4 7.03 -4.60 13.63
CA ILE A 4 7.77 -4.82 12.38
C ILE A 4 7.61 -3.62 11.46
N ILE A 5 6.39 -3.11 11.34
CA ILE A 5 6.09 -1.95 10.50
C ILE A 5 6.78 -0.70 11.04
N SER A 6 6.77 -0.50 12.35
CA SER A 6 7.46 0.64 12.97
C SER A 6 8.97 0.59 12.75
N ASP A 7 9.58 -0.57 12.98
CA ASP A 7 11.04 -0.71 12.91
C ASP A 7 11.55 -0.65 11.47
N LYS A 8 10.85 -1.28 10.54
CA LYS A 8 11.31 -1.44 9.17
C LYS A 8 10.90 -0.31 8.25
N TYR A 9 9.65 0.17 8.38
CA TYR A 9 9.10 1.19 7.49
C TYR A 9 9.00 2.56 8.16
N LEU A 10 9.36 2.66 9.44
CA LEU A 10 9.32 3.91 10.21
C LEU A 10 7.90 4.49 10.29
N LEU A 11 6.91 3.60 10.33
CA LEU A 11 5.50 3.97 10.33
C LEU A 11 4.85 3.57 11.65
N ASN A 12 4.13 4.49 12.26
CA ASN A 12 3.44 4.23 13.52
C ASN A 12 1.99 3.85 13.23
N MET A 13 1.77 2.55 12.97
CA MET A 13 0.43 2.02 12.69
C MET A 13 0.05 0.99 13.74
N HIS A 14 -1.20 1.05 14.18
CA HIS A 14 -1.76 -0.03 14.98
C HIS A 14 -2.46 -1.03 14.06
N ILE A 15 -1.89 -2.22 13.96
CA ILE A 15 -2.44 -3.32 13.16
C ILE A 15 -3.07 -4.33 14.13
N ASP A 16 -4.38 -4.58 13.96
CA ASP A 16 -5.06 -5.50 14.85
C ASP A 16 -4.62 -6.95 14.62
N GLU A 17 -4.92 -7.81 15.58
CA GLU A 17 -4.46 -9.20 15.59
C GLU A 17 -5.07 -10.09 14.51
N ASN A 18 -6.12 -9.61 13.82
CA ASN A 18 -6.76 -10.36 12.74
C ASN A 18 -5.99 -10.29 11.42
N TYR A 19 -5.03 -9.36 11.29
CA TYR A 19 -4.16 -9.31 10.13
C TYR A 19 -3.08 -10.38 10.25
N LEU A 20 -2.89 -11.13 9.16
CA LEU A 20 -1.88 -12.18 9.07
C LEU A 20 -0.91 -11.87 7.94
N THR A 21 0.33 -12.30 8.10
CA THR A 21 1.34 -12.15 7.05
C THR A 21 1.04 -13.13 5.92
N ILE A 22 0.93 -12.61 4.71
CA ILE A 22 0.76 -13.40 3.49
C ILE A 22 2.11 -13.66 2.82
N LYS A 23 2.95 -12.61 2.74
CA LYS A 23 4.30 -12.73 2.17
C LYS A 23 5.21 -11.69 2.81
N GLU A 24 6.44 -12.08 3.09
CA GLU A 24 7.44 -11.18 3.65
C GLU A 24 8.82 -11.50 3.06
N ASN A 25 9.55 -10.46 2.70
CA ASN A 25 10.98 -10.56 2.37
C ASN A 25 11.69 -9.30 2.91
N SER A 26 12.94 -9.05 2.49
CA SER A 26 13.75 -7.99 3.08
C SER A 26 13.12 -6.59 3.00
N ASP A 27 12.44 -6.28 1.89
CA ASP A 27 11.89 -4.94 1.65
C ASP A 27 10.36 -4.91 1.54
N PHE A 28 9.73 -6.09 1.46
CA PHE A 28 8.33 -6.23 1.10
C PHE A 28 7.56 -6.96 2.20
N LEU A 29 6.38 -6.43 2.54
CA LEU A 29 5.46 -7.05 3.49
C LEU A 29 4.03 -6.95 2.97
N TRP A 30 3.39 -8.10 2.81
CA TRP A 30 1.98 -8.19 2.44
C TRP A 30 1.22 -8.86 3.57
N ILE A 31 0.27 -8.13 4.15
CA ILE A 31 -0.57 -8.63 5.22
C ILE A 31 -2.04 -8.50 4.80
N GLY A 32 -2.89 -9.31 5.40
CA GLY A 32 -4.31 -9.27 5.06
C GLY A 32 -5.18 -9.89 6.12
N ARG A 33 -6.46 -9.56 6.04
CA ARG A 33 -7.50 -10.20 6.84
C ARG A 33 -8.69 -10.51 5.95
N GLY A 34 -9.35 -11.59 6.18
CA GLY A 34 -10.63 -11.94 5.55
C GLY A 34 -11.71 -11.86 6.59
N TYR A 35 -12.89 -12.10 6.27
CA TYR A 35 -13.73 -11.62 5.19
C TYR A 35 -14.58 -10.49 5.73
N PRO A 36 -14.82 -9.36 5.05
CA PRO A 36 -14.40 -8.99 3.69
C PRO A 36 -12.88 -8.77 3.59
N TYR A 37 -12.32 -9.08 2.42
CA TYR A 37 -10.88 -9.05 2.27
C TYR A 37 -10.32 -7.64 2.27
N ARG A 38 -9.27 -7.44 3.07
CA ARG A 38 -8.51 -6.21 3.17
C ARG A 38 -7.04 -6.58 3.20
N TRP A 39 -6.27 -5.99 2.29
CA TRP A 39 -4.82 -6.20 2.22
C TRP A 39 -4.09 -4.90 2.42
N LEU A 40 -2.97 -4.96 3.12
CA LEU A 40 -2.00 -3.88 3.20
C LEU A 40 -0.67 -4.41 2.68
N ILE A 41 -0.05 -3.64 1.80
CA ILE A 41 1.25 -3.99 1.23
C ILE A 41 2.20 -2.83 1.52
N PHE A 42 3.36 -3.17 2.08
CA PHE A 42 4.43 -2.23 2.39
C PHE A 42 5.65 -2.62 1.58
N ASP A 43 6.29 -1.66 0.95
CA ASP A 43 7.50 -1.91 0.19
C ASP A 43 8.45 -0.73 0.29
N ILE A 44 9.75 -1.02 0.25
CA ILE A 44 10.81 -0.02 0.16
C ILE A 44 11.44 -0.19 -1.20
N VAL A 45 11.39 0.84 -2.05
CA VAL A 45 11.90 0.78 -3.41
C VAL A 45 12.86 1.94 -3.66
N ASP A 46 13.83 1.72 -4.56
CA ASP A 46 14.72 2.78 -4.97
C ASP A 46 13.96 3.84 -5.79
N ASN A 47 14.26 5.10 -5.52
CA ASN A 47 13.71 6.19 -6.30
C ASN A 47 14.54 6.34 -7.59
N VAL A 48 14.05 5.75 -8.67
CA VAL A 48 14.72 5.76 -9.97
C VAL A 48 14.28 7.01 -10.72
N ASN A 49 15.21 7.93 -10.97
CA ASN A 49 14.90 9.24 -11.55
C ASN A 49 14.30 9.18 -12.97
N ASP A 50 14.57 8.12 -13.71
CA ASP A 50 14.08 7.95 -15.08
C ASP A 50 12.67 7.34 -15.14
N LEU A 51 12.11 6.92 -13.99
CA LEU A 51 10.78 6.32 -13.90
C LEU A 51 9.84 7.22 -13.11
N ASP A 52 8.60 7.31 -13.58
CA ASP A 52 7.57 7.97 -12.79
C ASP A 52 7.10 7.06 -11.63
N ILE A 53 6.40 7.64 -10.68
CA ILE A 53 5.94 6.93 -9.49
C ILE A 53 5.03 5.75 -9.84
N TRP A 54 4.18 5.91 -10.85
CA TRP A 54 3.28 4.84 -11.28
C TRP A 54 4.08 3.63 -11.80
N SER A 55 5.08 3.88 -12.64
CA SER A 55 5.94 2.80 -13.17
C SER A 55 6.72 2.10 -12.07
N ILE A 56 7.24 2.84 -11.09
CA ILE A 56 7.93 2.27 -9.95
C ILE A 56 6.99 1.35 -9.17
N TYR A 57 5.76 1.79 -8.92
CA TYR A 57 4.76 1.00 -8.20
C TYR A 57 4.39 -0.28 -8.97
N ILE A 58 4.11 -0.16 -10.26
CA ILE A 58 3.75 -1.31 -11.11
C ILE A 58 4.88 -2.35 -11.13
N ASN A 59 6.13 -1.91 -11.22
CA ASN A 59 7.26 -2.83 -11.18
C ASN A 59 7.36 -3.57 -9.85
N SER A 60 7.15 -2.88 -8.74
CA SER A 60 7.13 -3.49 -7.41
C SER A 60 6.03 -4.57 -7.30
N ILE A 61 4.83 -4.26 -7.72
CA ILE A 61 3.70 -5.20 -7.65
C ILE A 61 3.94 -6.40 -8.58
N SER A 62 4.38 -6.18 -9.80
CA SER A 62 4.64 -7.27 -10.76
C SER A 62 5.70 -8.24 -10.25
N GLU A 63 6.72 -7.72 -9.58
CA GLU A 63 7.80 -8.53 -9.05
C GLU A 63 7.38 -9.32 -7.82
N ASN A 64 6.60 -8.72 -6.93
CA ASN A 64 6.28 -9.30 -5.62
C ASN A 64 4.95 -10.02 -5.55
N VAL A 65 3.98 -9.64 -6.37
CA VAL A 65 2.63 -10.23 -6.37
C VAL A 65 2.21 -10.60 -7.79
N PRO A 66 2.77 -11.68 -8.35
CA PRO A 66 2.37 -12.14 -9.68
C PRO A 66 0.86 -12.43 -9.73
N GLY A 67 0.21 -11.98 -10.79
CA GLY A 67 -1.23 -12.17 -10.95
C GLY A 67 -2.10 -11.05 -10.40
N LEU A 68 -1.51 -10.08 -9.72
CA LEU A 68 -2.24 -8.88 -9.33
C LEU A 68 -2.20 -7.90 -10.48
N ASN A 69 -3.37 -7.64 -11.07
CA ASN A 69 -3.50 -6.77 -12.24
C ASN A 69 -4.04 -5.42 -11.83
N ILE A 70 -3.31 -4.38 -12.18
CA ILE A 70 -3.67 -3.00 -11.88
C ILE A 70 -4.17 -2.34 -13.14
N SER A 71 -5.35 -1.72 -13.08
CA SER A 71 -5.93 -0.99 -14.22
C SER A 71 -4.96 0.09 -14.69
N PRO A 72 -4.80 0.28 -16.01
CA PRO A 72 -4.00 1.39 -16.54
C PRO A 72 -4.63 2.76 -16.26
N HIS A 73 -5.90 2.78 -15.87
CA HIS A 73 -6.60 4.01 -15.50
C HIS A 73 -6.43 4.26 -14.01
N TYR A 74 -5.71 5.30 -13.67
CA TYR A 74 -5.42 5.65 -12.28
C TYR A 74 -5.52 7.17 -12.09
N ARG A 75 -5.58 7.56 -10.82
CA ARG A 75 -5.62 8.97 -10.43
C ARG A 75 -4.48 9.24 -9.44
N ILE A 76 -3.75 10.33 -9.67
CA ILE A 76 -2.70 10.79 -8.77
C ILE A 76 -3.24 11.98 -8.00
N GLU A 77 -3.12 11.94 -6.67
CA GLU A 77 -3.42 13.07 -5.80
C GLU A 77 -2.14 13.49 -5.10
N SER A 78 -1.71 14.73 -5.30
CA SER A 78 -0.61 15.31 -4.57
C SER A 78 -1.17 15.94 -3.30
N VAL A 79 -0.73 15.46 -2.14
CA VAL A 79 -1.22 15.96 -0.85
C VAL A 79 -0.32 17.08 -0.32
N ASP A 80 0.99 16.89 -0.42
CA ASP A 80 1.99 17.92 -0.15
C ASP A 80 3.30 17.51 -0.84
N ASP A 81 4.39 18.24 -0.59
CA ASP A 81 5.68 17.96 -1.23
C ASP A 81 6.32 16.65 -0.77
N SER A 82 5.83 16.05 0.31
CA SER A 82 6.46 14.87 0.92
C SER A 82 5.79 13.55 0.55
N PHE A 83 4.57 13.56 0.00
CA PHE A 83 3.94 12.31 -0.41
C PHE A 83 2.82 12.51 -1.42
N PHE A 84 2.53 11.43 -2.15
CA PHE A 84 1.47 11.34 -3.15
C PHE A 84 0.53 10.19 -2.80
N ILE A 85 -0.69 10.27 -3.32
CA ILE A 85 -1.64 9.16 -3.26
C ILE A 85 -1.99 8.76 -4.69
N LEU A 86 -1.83 7.49 -5.00
CA LEU A 86 -2.31 6.91 -6.26
C LEU A 86 -3.58 6.11 -5.96
N ARG A 87 -4.57 6.22 -6.84
CA ARG A 87 -5.85 5.50 -6.69
C ARG A 87 -6.21 4.79 -7.98
N GLY A 88 -6.81 3.62 -7.87
CA GLY A 88 -7.24 2.86 -9.03
C GLY A 88 -8.06 1.65 -8.65
N VAL A 89 -8.16 0.71 -9.58
CA VAL A 89 -8.84 -0.57 -9.38
C VAL A 89 -7.90 -1.72 -9.77
N TYR A 90 -8.13 -2.87 -9.17
CA TYR A 90 -7.31 -4.06 -9.39
C TYR A 90 -8.19 -5.30 -9.56
N ASP A 91 -7.61 -6.35 -10.10
CA ASP A 91 -8.11 -7.71 -9.98
C ASP A 91 -6.97 -8.68 -9.71
N TYR A 92 -7.29 -9.85 -9.17
CA TYR A 92 -6.28 -10.84 -8.78
C TYR A 92 -6.61 -12.18 -9.43
N ASP A 93 -5.69 -12.69 -10.27
CA ASP A 93 -5.91 -13.90 -11.06
C ASP A 93 -6.09 -15.16 -10.21
N GLN A 94 -5.48 -15.22 -9.03
CA GLN A 94 -5.50 -16.42 -8.20
C GLN A 94 -6.76 -16.60 -7.36
N SER A 95 -7.61 -15.59 -7.34
CA SER A 95 -8.92 -15.66 -6.71
C SER A 95 -9.82 -14.64 -7.40
N ASP A 96 -11.12 -14.88 -7.40
CA ASP A 96 -12.10 -13.96 -7.99
C ASP A 96 -12.23 -12.68 -7.15
N THR A 97 -11.12 -12.04 -6.83
CA THR A 97 -11.11 -10.81 -6.05
C THR A 97 -10.77 -9.63 -6.93
N GLY A 98 -11.33 -8.50 -6.59
CA GLY A 98 -11.07 -7.24 -7.26
C GLY A 98 -11.78 -6.11 -6.55
N GLY A 99 -11.38 -4.90 -6.85
CA GLY A 99 -11.99 -3.72 -6.25
C GLY A 99 -11.09 -2.50 -6.32
N PRO A 100 -11.38 -1.51 -5.48
CA PRO A 100 -10.56 -0.31 -5.40
C PRO A 100 -9.27 -0.55 -4.61
N PHE A 101 -8.25 0.24 -4.92
CA PHE A 101 -7.02 0.28 -4.13
C PHE A 101 -6.50 1.72 -4.08
N PHE A 102 -5.59 1.95 -3.15
CA PHE A 102 -4.82 3.18 -3.09
C PHE A 102 -3.38 2.88 -2.70
N VAL A 103 -2.49 3.80 -3.03
CA VAL A 103 -1.07 3.73 -2.61
C VAL A 103 -0.67 5.08 -2.08
N TYR A 104 -0.12 5.10 -0.86
CA TYR A 104 0.55 6.25 -0.30
C TYR A 104 2.03 6.11 -0.57
N VAL A 105 2.63 7.13 -1.18
CA VAL A 105 4.04 7.14 -1.56
C VAL A 105 4.74 8.18 -0.69
N PHE A 106 5.64 7.73 0.17
CA PHE A 106 6.41 8.58 1.07
C PHE A 106 7.87 8.63 0.67
N ASP A 107 8.49 9.80 0.74
CA ASP A 107 9.94 9.90 0.64
C ASP A 107 10.57 9.34 1.90
N ASN A 108 11.61 8.54 1.72
CA ASN A 108 12.44 8.10 2.84
C ASN A 108 13.62 9.05 2.95
N TYR A 109 13.61 9.88 4.01
CA TYR A 109 14.62 10.92 4.18
C TYR A 109 16.01 10.39 4.57
N ILE A 110 16.10 9.11 4.92
CA ILE A 110 17.36 8.50 5.34
C ILE A 110 18.23 8.14 4.13
N ASP A 111 17.61 7.69 3.07
CA ASP A 111 18.29 7.35 1.82
C ASP A 111 17.42 7.77 0.63
N ASN A 112 17.88 7.53 -0.58
CA ASN A 112 17.14 7.88 -1.80
C ASN A 112 16.17 6.77 -2.18
N SER A 113 15.24 6.45 -1.29
CA SER A 113 14.23 5.44 -1.52
C SER A 113 12.83 5.98 -1.29
N LEU A 114 11.83 5.19 -1.69
CA LEU A 114 10.42 5.48 -1.45
C LEU A 114 9.83 4.37 -0.59
N ILE A 115 8.92 4.75 0.30
CA ILE A 115 8.11 3.81 1.06
C ILE A 115 6.72 3.81 0.44
N LEU A 116 6.29 2.65 -0.04
CA LEU A 116 4.99 2.46 -0.67
C LEU A 116 4.08 1.71 0.29
N VAL A 117 2.93 2.29 0.60
CA VAL A 117 1.92 1.66 1.46
C VAL A 117 0.62 1.57 0.68
N SER A 118 0.23 0.36 0.31
CA SER A 118 -0.96 0.10 -0.50
C SER A 118 -2.07 -0.52 0.32
N GLY A 119 -3.31 -0.15 0.02
CA GLY A 119 -4.49 -0.78 0.58
C GLY A 119 -5.41 -1.30 -0.50
N PHE A 120 -5.83 -2.55 -0.38
CA PHE A 120 -6.70 -3.24 -1.33
C PHE A 120 -7.92 -3.77 -0.61
N VAL A 121 -9.10 -3.60 -1.21
CA VAL A 121 -10.36 -4.04 -0.64
C VAL A 121 -11.12 -4.89 -1.65
N SER A 122 -11.68 -6.01 -1.19
CA SER A 122 -12.59 -6.83 -1.97
C SER A 122 -13.80 -7.20 -1.13
N ASN A 123 -14.99 -6.87 -1.62
CA ASN A 123 -16.25 -7.19 -0.96
C ASN A 123 -17.31 -7.40 -2.05
N PRO A 124 -17.31 -8.56 -2.73
CA PRO A 124 -18.17 -8.80 -3.89
C PRO A 124 -19.64 -8.54 -3.61
N GLY A 125 -20.28 -7.77 -4.49
CA GLY A 125 -21.70 -7.47 -4.40
C GLY A 125 -22.09 -6.49 -3.31
N LYS A 126 -21.11 -5.91 -2.59
CA LYS A 126 -21.37 -4.99 -1.49
C LYS A 126 -20.54 -3.72 -1.61
N ASP A 127 -20.92 -2.72 -0.81
CA ASP A 127 -20.19 -1.45 -0.75
C ASP A 127 -18.77 -1.66 -0.20
N LYS A 128 -17.80 -1.09 -0.88
CA LYS A 128 -16.38 -1.16 -0.51
C LYS A 128 -15.85 0.14 0.07
N TYR A 129 -16.65 1.19 0.03
CA TYR A 129 -16.22 2.54 0.41
C TYR A 129 -15.78 2.63 1.88
N LEU A 130 -16.60 2.09 2.79
CA LEU A 130 -16.28 2.13 4.22
C LEU A 130 -15.03 1.33 4.55
N LEU A 131 -14.83 0.17 3.90
CA LEU A 131 -13.62 -0.63 4.11
C LEU A 131 -12.37 0.10 3.64
N LEU A 132 -12.48 0.78 2.49
CA LEU A 132 -11.37 1.56 1.96
C LEU A 132 -11.03 2.73 2.89
N LYS A 133 -12.05 3.39 3.43
CA LYS A 133 -11.87 4.48 4.41
C LYS A 133 -11.20 4.00 5.69
N GLU A 134 -11.56 2.82 6.18
CA GLU A 134 -10.92 2.23 7.37
C GLU A 134 -9.43 2.01 7.13
N LEU A 135 -9.05 1.47 5.97
CA LEU A 135 -7.65 1.28 5.63
C LEU A 135 -6.91 2.61 5.52
N GLU A 136 -7.52 3.60 4.88
CA GLU A 136 -6.90 4.93 4.76
C GLU A 136 -6.67 5.59 6.11
N LEU A 137 -7.59 5.41 7.06
CA LEU A 137 -7.43 5.96 8.40
C LEU A 137 -6.22 5.39 9.13
N LEU A 138 -5.94 4.10 8.93
CA LEU A 138 -4.72 3.50 9.48
C LEU A 138 -3.48 4.21 8.96
N ILE A 139 -3.48 4.57 7.68
CA ILE A 139 -2.33 5.19 7.02
C ILE A 139 -2.26 6.68 7.29
N LYS A 140 -3.37 7.38 7.36
CA LYS A 140 -3.41 8.82 7.63
C LYS A 140 -2.78 9.20 8.98
N ASN A 141 -2.88 8.32 9.96
CA ASN A 141 -2.25 8.53 11.27
C ASN A 141 -0.72 8.48 11.21
N ILE A 142 -0.17 7.94 10.12
CA ILE A 142 1.27 7.89 9.88
C ILE A 142 1.82 9.26 9.48
N LYS A 143 1.03 10.03 8.77
CA LYS A 143 1.45 11.29 8.17
C LYS A 143 2.11 12.23 9.20
N GLY A 144 1.49 12.40 10.37
CA GLY A 144 2.01 13.26 11.41
C GLY A 144 3.39 12.85 11.87
N LYS A 145 3.58 11.57 12.15
CA LYS A 145 4.87 11.04 12.61
C LYS A 145 5.96 11.13 11.52
N HIS A 146 5.61 10.83 10.29
CA HIS A 146 6.57 10.86 9.19
C HIS A 146 7.03 12.29 8.88
N ASN A 147 6.16 13.26 9.03
CA ASN A 147 6.47 14.68 8.83
C ASN A 147 7.25 15.32 9.98
N GLU A 148 7.34 14.66 11.13
CA GLU A 148 8.11 15.15 12.28
C GLU A 148 9.61 14.82 12.17
N ILE A 149 9.98 14.04 11.19
CA ILE A 149 11.37 13.70 10.92
C ILE A 149 11.96 14.72 9.96
#